data_2134112733a5ed675e0808dda7a574d2
#
_entry.id   2134112733a5ed675e0808dda7a574d2
#
_cell.length_a   1.000
_cell.length_b   1.000
_cell.length_c   1.000
_cell.angle_alpha   90.00
_cell.angle_beta   90.00
_cell.angle_gamma   90.00
#
_symmetry.space_group_name_H-M   'P 1'
#
loop_
_entity.id
_entity.type
_entity.pdbx_description
1 polymer ?
#
loop_
_entity_poly.entity_id
_entity_poly.type
_entity_poly.pdbx_seq_one_letter_code
_entity_poly.pdbx_strand_id
1 'polypeptide(L)'
;MTLFSTPGGFGTGGGSMFGSTATDNHNPMKDIEVASPPDDSISCLSFSPQTLPGNFLIAGSWANDVRCWEVQDNGQTIPKAQQMHTGPVQDVCWSDDGTKVFTASCDKTAKMWDLNSNQSIQIAQHDAPIKTVHWVKAPNYSCIMTGSWDKTLKFWDTRSPNPLLSIQLPERGYCADVVYPMAVVATAERGLIVYQLENQPSEFRRIDSPLKHQHRCVGIFKDKQNKPTGFALGSIEGRVAIHYINPPNPAKDNFTFKCHRSNGTNTAAPQDIYAVNDIAFHPVHGTLATVGSDGRFSFWDKDARTKLKTSEQLDQPITACCFNHNGNIFAYSSSYDWSKGHEFYNPQKKNYIFLRNAAEELKPRNKK
;
A
#
# COMPACT_ATOMS: atom_id res chain seq x y z
N MET A 1 33.40 -36.28 30.31
CA MET A 1 33.12 -37.08 31.54
C MET A 1 31.81 -36.53 32.07
N THR A 2 30.72 -37.23 31.73
CA THR A 2 29.99 -38.18 32.58
C THR A 2 29.56 -37.62 33.93
N LEU A 3 28.34 -37.68 34.41
CA LEU A 3 27.09 -38.44 34.16
C LEU A 3 26.16 -38.18 35.34
N PHE A 4 24.82 -38.14 35.11
CA PHE A 4 23.71 -38.67 35.90
C PHE A 4 23.61 -38.36 37.43
N SER A 5 22.43 -38.08 37.97
CA SER A 5 21.25 -38.94 38.07
C SER A 5 20.11 -38.24 38.85
N THR A 6 18.88 -38.58 38.51
CA THR A 6 17.63 -38.49 39.26
C THR A 6 17.63 -39.44 40.50
N PRO A 7 16.63 -39.53 41.40
CA PRO A 7 15.17 -39.38 41.17
C PRO A 7 14.30 -38.94 42.38
N GLY A 8 13.01 -38.75 42.14
CA GLY A 8 11.95 -39.28 43.01
C GLY A 8 10.96 -38.30 43.63
N GLY A 9 9.68 -38.53 43.39
CA GLY A 9 8.64 -38.37 44.39
C GLY A 9 7.32 -37.74 43.96
N PHE A 10 6.37 -38.57 43.80
CA PHE A 10 4.92 -38.42 43.59
C PHE A 10 4.20 -37.28 44.33
N GLY A 11 3.21 -36.69 43.63
CA GLY A 11 2.12 -35.89 44.20
C GLY A 11 0.98 -35.74 43.20
N THR A 12 -0.06 -36.54 43.36
CA THR A 12 -1.33 -36.48 42.64
C THR A 12 -2.13 -35.25 42.98
N GLY A 13 -2.67 -34.58 41.98
CA GLY A 13 -3.65 -33.51 42.15
C GLY A 13 -4.26 -33.11 40.80
N GLY A 14 -5.41 -33.71 40.49
CA GLY A 14 -6.15 -33.43 39.27
C GLY A 14 -6.70 -31.97 39.24
N GLY A 15 -6.51 -31.34 38.14
CA GLY A 15 -7.12 -30.06 37.79
C GLY A 15 -7.09 -29.94 36.29
N SER A 16 -8.15 -30.41 35.64
CA SER A 16 -8.39 -30.18 34.22
C SER A 16 -8.54 -28.70 33.97
N MET A 17 -7.47 -28.03 33.60
CA MET A 17 -7.55 -26.71 32.90
C MET A 17 -7.60 -27.01 31.42
N PHE A 18 -8.79 -26.96 30.86
CA PHE A 18 -8.94 -26.69 29.43
C PHE A 18 -8.35 -25.30 29.15
N GLY A 19 -7.06 -25.25 28.88
CA GLY A 19 -6.46 -24.13 28.21
C GLY A 19 -7.11 -24.03 26.84
N SER A 20 -7.97 -23.07 26.61
CA SER A 20 -8.32 -22.67 25.28
C SER A 20 -7.01 -22.30 24.59
N THR A 21 -6.52 -23.15 23.73
CA THR A 21 -5.51 -22.76 22.75
C THR A 21 -6.16 -21.67 21.94
N ALA A 22 -5.78 -20.41 22.20
CA ALA A 22 -6.09 -19.31 21.31
C ALA A 22 -5.59 -19.76 19.93
N THR A 23 -6.50 -20.09 19.04
CA THR A 23 -6.16 -20.42 17.68
C THR A 23 -5.43 -19.21 17.11
N ASP A 24 -4.18 -19.40 16.73
CA ASP A 24 -3.36 -18.39 16.09
C ASP A 24 -4.07 -17.93 14.81
N ASN A 25 -4.70 -16.75 14.86
CA ASN A 25 -5.58 -16.25 13.81
C ASN A 25 -4.84 -15.27 12.87
N HIS A 26 -3.51 -15.43 12.75
CA HIS A 26 -2.70 -14.55 11.90
C HIS A 26 -2.95 -14.75 10.40
N ASN A 27 -3.36 -15.96 9.99
CA ASN A 27 -3.62 -16.31 8.58
C ASN A 27 -4.92 -17.12 8.42
N PRO A 28 -6.10 -16.52 8.71
CA PRO A 28 -7.37 -17.25 8.69
C PRO A 28 -7.76 -17.72 7.29
N MET A 29 -7.28 -17.07 6.24
CA MET A 29 -7.59 -17.41 4.85
C MET A 29 -6.62 -18.42 4.24
N LYS A 30 -5.57 -18.81 4.98
CA LYS A 30 -4.52 -19.72 4.52
C LYS A 30 -3.85 -19.28 3.23
N ASP A 31 -3.69 -17.98 3.06
CA ASP A 31 -2.93 -17.40 1.97
C ASP A 31 -1.43 -17.69 2.14
N ILE A 32 -0.65 -17.59 1.08
CA ILE A 32 0.78 -17.93 1.12
C ILE A 32 1.55 -16.84 1.86
N GLU A 33 2.34 -17.24 2.85
CA GLU A 33 3.21 -16.34 3.59
C GLU A 33 4.51 -16.08 2.83
N VAL A 34 4.90 -14.82 2.69
CA VAL A 34 6.19 -14.44 2.14
C VAL A 34 7.29 -14.76 3.15
N ALA A 35 8.35 -15.40 2.68
CA ALA A 35 9.48 -15.81 3.53
C ALA A 35 10.27 -14.59 4.05
N SER A 36 10.74 -14.65 5.29
CA SER A 36 11.60 -13.62 5.89
C SER A 36 11.03 -12.19 5.74
N PRO A 37 9.83 -11.91 6.26
CA PRO A 37 9.27 -10.56 6.21
C PRO A 37 10.08 -9.60 7.10
N PRO A 38 9.92 -8.28 6.95
CA PRO A 38 10.54 -7.27 7.82
C PRO A 38 10.20 -7.47 9.31
N ASP A 39 11.11 -7.04 10.17
CA ASP A 39 10.94 -7.16 11.62
C ASP A 39 10.00 -6.12 12.22
N ASP A 40 9.71 -5.04 11.50
CA ASP A 40 8.76 -4.00 11.92
C ASP A 40 7.66 -3.82 10.88
N SER A 41 6.71 -2.93 11.15
CA SER A 41 5.50 -2.72 10.35
C SER A 41 5.82 -2.42 8.89
N ILE A 42 5.15 -3.14 8.00
CA ILE A 42 5.29 -2.97 6.56
C ILE A 42 4.49 -1.72 6.15
N SER A 43 5.14 -0.79 5.46
CA SER A 43 4.57 0.49 5.06
C SER A 43 4.09 0.53 3.62
N CYS A 44 4.70 -0.26 2.75
CA CYS A 44 4.42 -0.25 1.32
C CYS A 44 4.81 -1.56 0.65
N LEU A 45 4.14 -1.86 -0.47
CA LEU A 45 4.34 -3.04 -1.30
C LEU A 45 4.28 -2.64 -2.77
N SER A 46 5.12 -3.24 -3.61
CA SER A 46 5.07 -3.03 -5.06
C SER A 46 5.60 -4.24 -5.82
N PHE A 47 4.85 -4.70 -6.81
CA PHE A 47 5.29 -5.73 -7.74
C PHE A 47 6.06 -5.15 -8.92
N SER A 48 6.97 -5.94 -9.45
CA SER A 48 7.73 -5.61 -10.66
C SER A 48 6.82 -5.41 -11.88
N PRO A 49 7.25 -4.56 -12.84
CA PRO A 49 6.53 -4.38 -14.09
C PRO A 49 6.64 -5.64 -14.99
N GLN A 50 5.75 -5.71 -15.98
CA GLN A 50 5.70 -6.81 -16.95
C GLN A 50 6.99 -7.00 -17.77
N THR A 51 7.82 -5.98 -17.84
CA THR A 51 9.11 -6.01 -18.56
C THR A 51 10.11 -6.99 -17.96
N LEU A 52 9.99 -7.29 -16.66
CA LEU A 52 10.77 -8.35 -16.03
C LEU A 52 10.11 -9.72 -16.23
N PRO A 53 10.89 -10.76 -16.54
CA PRO A 53 10.38 -12.12 -16.52
C PRO A 53 10.08 -12.55 -15.07
N GLY A 54 8.88 -13.04 -14.83
CA GLY A 54 8.44 -13.44 -13.50
C GLY A 54 7.89 -12.30 -12.64
N ASN A 55 7.71 -12.59 -11.36
CA ASN A 55 7.18 -11.65 -10.38
C ASN A 55 8.20 -11.40 -9.28
N PHE A 56 8.53 -10.14 -9.06
CA PHE A 56 9.35 -9.70 -7.93
C PHE A 56 8.54 -8.75 -7.07
N LEU A 57 8.56 -8.97 -5.76
CA LEU A 57 7.87 -8.14 -4.78
C LEU A 57 8.88 -7.33 -3.99
N ILE A 58 8.63 -6.03 -3.86
CA ILE A 58 9.36 -5.13 -2.97
C ILE A 58 8.45 -4.74 -1.81
N ALA A 59 9.02 -4.70 -0.60
CA ALA A 59 8.39 -4.15 0.59
C ALA A 59 9.32 -3.18 1.30
N GLY A 60 8.77 -2.06 1.74
CA GLY A 60 9.43 -1.16 2.67
C GLY A 60 8.84 -1.29 4.07
N SER A 61 9.63 -0.99 5.10
CA SER A 61 9.19 -1.13 6.49
C SER A 61 9.67 -0.01 7.42
N TRP A 62 9.10 0.01 8.60
CA TRP A 62 9.51 0.87 9.71
C TRP A 62 10.83 0.43 10.35
N ALA A 63 11.36 -0.74 10.00
CA ALA A 63 12.72 -1.17 10.34
C ALA A 63 13.80 -0.53 9.44
N ASN A 64 13.46 0.48 8.66
CA ASN A 64 14.33 1.24 7.74
C ASN A 64 14.77 0.44 6.51
N ASP A 65 14.27 -0.77 6.31
CA ASP A 65 14.71 -1.66 5.24
C ASP A 65 13.74 -1.69 4.05
N VAL A 66 14.30 -2.06 2.93
CA VAL A 66 13.59 -2.43 1.70
C VAL A 66 14.06 -3.83 1.30
N ARG A 67 13.13 -4.75 1.11
CA ARG A 67 13.41 -6.15 0.75
C ARG A 67 12.78 -6.51 -0.57
N CYS A 68 13.46 -7.38 -1.31
CA CYS A 68 13.02 -7.93 -2.58
C CYS A 68 12.91 -9.45 -2.51
N TRP A 69 11.80 -10.00 -2.99
CA TRP A 69 11.58 -11.45 -3.17
C TRP A 69 11.24 -11.76 -4.62
N GLU A 70 11.72 -12.90 -5.07
CA GLU A 70 11.18 -13.54 -6.26
C GLU A 70 9.97 -14.40 -5.85
N VAL A 71 8.85 -14.19 -6.52
CA VAL A 71 7.63 -14.98 -6.34
C VAL A 71 7.55 -16.02 -7.44
N GLN A 72 7.66 -17.30 -7.07
CA GLN A 72 7.63 -18.42 -8.00
C GLN A 72 6.19 -18.79 -8.40
N ASP A 73 6.03 -19.55 -9.48
CA ASP A 73 4.73 -19.97 -9.99
C ASP A 73 3.94 -20.84 -8.99
N ASN A 74 4.63 -21.57 -8.13
CA ASN A 74 4.01 -22.35 -7.04
C ASN A 74 3.63 -21.50 -5.81
N GLY A 75 3.87 -20.17 -5.86
CA GLY A 75 3.63 -19.22 -4.77
C GLY A 75 4.73 -19.12 -3.72
N GLN A 76 5.75 -19.97 -3.78
CA GLN A 76 6.92 -19.83 -2.90
C GLN A 76 7.67 -18.54 -3.19
N THR A 77 8.28 -17.98 -2.15
CA THR A 77 9.05 -16.73 -2.26
C THR A 77 10.50 -16.96 -1.86
N ILE A 78 11.39 -16.38 -2.63
CA ILE A 78 12.83 -16.46 -2.42
C ILE A 78 13.35 -15.06 -2.11
N PRO A 79 13.90 -14.79 -0.90
CA PRO A 79 14.58 -13.52 -0.63
C PRO A 79 15.75 -13.33 -1.59
N LYS A 80 15.82 -12.17 -2.25
CA LYS A 80 16.84 -11.87 -3.28
C LYS A 80 17.83 -10.81 -2.83
N ALA A 81 17.34 -9.72 -2.25
CA ALA A 81 18.17 -8.58 -1.91
C ALA A 81 17.52 -7.69 -0.86
N GLN A 82 18.31 -6.86 -0.22
CA GLN A 82 17.90 -5.90 0.80
C GLN A 82 18.76 -4.64 0.72
N GLN A 83 18.12 -3.50 0.99
CA GLN A 83 18.78 -2.21 1.17
C GLN A 83 18.25 -1.50 2.41
N MET A 84 19.01 -0.52 2.90
CA MET A 84 18.69 0.20 4.12
C MET A 84 18.66 1.71 3.90
N HIS A 85 17.72 2.36 4.57
CA HIS A 85 17.72 3.78 4.89
C HIS A 85 18.18 4.00 6.35
N THR A 86 18.34 5.24 6.75
CA THR A 86 18.60 5.62 8.16
C THR A 86 17.33 6.01 8.92
N GLY A 87 16.18 5.94 8.26
CA GLY A 87 14.86 6.15 8.82
C GLY A 87 13.83 5.24 8.14
N PRO A 88 12.61 5.15 8.69
CA PRO A 88 11.55 4.31 8.14
C PRO A 88 11.27 4.58 6.66
N VAL A 89 11.10 3.50 5.91
CA VAL A 89 10.71 3.58 4.50
C VAL A 89 9.22 3.82 4.40
N GLN A 90 8.79 4.78 3.57
CA GLN A 90 7.40 5.19 3.44
C GLN A 90 6.77 4.77 2.13
N ASP A 91 7.55 4.67 1.06
CA ASP A 91 7.04 4.30 -0.26
C ASP A 91 8.14 3.71 -1.13
N VAL A 92 7.74 2.90 -2.11
CA VAL A 92 8.62 2.26 -3.09
C VAL A 92 7.94 2.23 -4.45
N CYS A 93 8.71 2.33 -5.52
CA CYS A 93 8.22 2.11 -6.88
C CYS A 93 9.32 1.53 -7.77
N TRP A 94 8.92 1.02 -8.92
CA TRP A 94 9.80 0.46 -9.95
C TRP A 94 9.99 1.42 -11.12
N SER A 95 11.14 1.36 -11.78
CA SER A 95 11.26 1.89 -13.14
C SER A 95 10.45 1.01 -14.11
N ASP A 96 10.05 1.57 -15.24
CA ASP A 96 9.23 0.88 -16.24
C ASP A 96 9.94 -0.32 -16.91
N ASP A 97 11.27 -0.30 -16.93
CA ASP A 97 12.10 -1.42 -17.41
C ASP A 97 12.42 -2.47 -16.32
N GLY A 98 12.03 -2.21 -15.07
CA GLY A 98 12.26 -3.11 -13.93
C GLY A 98 13.71 -3.20 -13.45
N THR A 99 14.63 -2.37 -13.95
CA THR A 99 16.04 -2.42 -13.55
C THR A 99 16.34 -1.69 -12.24
N LYS A 100 15.49 -0.72 -11.88
CA LYS A 100 15.65 0.13 -10.71
C LYS A 100 14.43 0.10 -9.81
N VAL A 101 14.68 0.21 -8.51
CA VAL A 101 13.68 0.47 -7.48
C VAL A 101 13.99 1.80 -6.83
N PHE A 102 12.97 2.63 -6.63
CA PHE A 102 13.08 3.91 -5.95
C PHE A 102 12.40 3.82 -4.61
N THR A 103 13.04 4.38 -3.59
CA THR A 103 12.60 4.29 -2.20
C THR A 103 12.56 5.67 -1.56
N ALA A 104 11.52 5.94 -0.78
CA ALA A 104 11.33 7.18 -0.05
C ALA A 104 11.32 6.91 1.46
N SER A 105 11.95 7.80 2.25
CA SER A 105 12.14 7.55 3.66
C SER A 105 11.89 8.78 4.54
N CYS A 106 11.59 8.51 5.81
CA CYS A 106 11.59 9.50 6.88
C CYS A 106 12.96 10.15 7.12
N ASP A 107 14.04 9.58 6.61
CA ASP A 107 15.39 10.18 6.64
C ASP A 107 15.53 11.39 5.70
N LYS A 108 14.45 11.80 5.05
CA LYS A 108 14.33 12.94 4.12
C LYS A 108 14.97 12.69 2.76
N THR A 109 15.35 11.46 2.47
CA THR A 109 15.99 11.08 1.20
C THR A 109 15.14 10.13 0.39
N ALA A 110 15.31 10.15 -0.92
CA ALA A 110 14.93 9.08 -1.81
C ALA A 110 16.19 8.47 -2.44
N LYS A 111 16.16 7.16 -2.62
CA LYS A 111 17.28 6.40 -3.19
C LYS A 111 16.84 5.66 -4.45
N MET A 112 17.77 5.50 -5.36
CA MET A 112 17.68 4.61 -6.52
C MET A 112 18.51 3.36 -6.23
N TRP A 113 17.86 2.22 -6.25
CA TRP A 113 18.47 0.93 -6.04
C TRP A 113 18.56 0.18 -7.36
N ASP A 114 19.79 -0.07 -7.81
CA ASP A 114 20.08 -0.91 -8.96
C ASP A 114 20.10 -2.38 -8.53
N LEU A 115 19.13 -3.15 -9.01
CA LEU A 115 18.97 -4.55 -8.60
C LEU A 115 20.07 -5.46 -9.18
N ASN A 116 20.65 -5.11 -10.32
CA ASN A 116 21.70 -5.92 -10.92
C ASN A 116 23.02 -5.83 -10.15
N SER A 117 23.41 -4.62 -9.75
CA SER A 117 24.63 -4.36 -8.99
C SER A 117 24.41 -4.43 -7.47
N ASN A 118 23.16 -4.43 -7.02
CA ASN A 118 22.75 -4.28 -5.63
C ASN A 118 23.31 -3.00 -4.97
N GLN A 119 23.50 -1.94 -5.76
CA GLN A 119 23.96 -0.64 -5.27
C GLN A 119 22.79 0.33 -5.13
N SER A 120 22.85 1.15 -4.10
CA SER A 120 21.85 2.18 -3.82
C SER A 120 22.52 3.54 -3.72
N ILE A 121 21.97 4.54 -4.41
CA ILE A 121 22.44 5.91 -4.38
C ILE A 121 21.32 6.87 -4.04
N GLN A 122 21.63 7.93 -3.31
CA GLN A 122 20.67 9.00 -3.04
C GLN A 122 20.44 9.82 -4.31
N ILE A 123 19.16 10.03 -4.65
CA ILE A 123 18.74 10.78 -5.84
C ILE A 123 17.87 11.99 -5.51
N ALA A 124 17.36 12.10 -4.30
CA ALA A 124 16.49 13.20 -3.88
C ALA A 124 16.70 13.56 -2.42
N GLN A 125 16.46 14.82 -2.10
CA GLN A 125 16.55 15.37 -0.75
C GLN A 125 15.40 16.37 -0.53
N HIS A 126 14.73 16.22 0.60
CA HIS A 126 13.74 17.17 1.11
C HIS A 126 14.12 17.68 2.50
N ASP A 127 13.44 18.70 2.99
CA ASP A 127 13.66 19.26 4.34
C ASP A 127 12.88 18.52 5.44
N ALA A 128 11.98 17.62 5.05
CA ALA A 128 11.18 16.77 5.94
C ALA A 128 11.01 15.37 5.33
N PRO A 129 10.43 14.39 6.03
CA PRO A 129 10.16 13.05 5.50
C PRO A 129 9.56 13.05 4.12
N ILE A 130 10.06 12.18 3.24
CA ILE A 130 9.46 11.91 1.93
C ILE A 130 8.42 10.81 2.10
N LYS A 131 7.16 11.14 1.79
CA LYS A 131 6.03 10.23 1.99
C LYS A 131 5.70 9.41 0.74
N THR A 132 5.96 9.94 -0.44
CA THR A 132 5.60 9.31 -1.71
C THR A 132 6.74 9.37 -2.71
N VAL A 133 6.89 8.32 -3.52
CA VAL A 133 7.83 8.26 -4.64
C VAL A 133 7.20 7.53 -5.81
N HIS A 134 7.28 8.13 -7.00
CA HIS A 134 6.72 7.59 -8.24
C HIS A 134 7.66 7.78 -9.41
N TRP A 135 7.74 6.75 -10.26
CA TRP A 135 8.39 6.84 -11.54
C TRP A 135 7.46 7.50 -12.56
N VAL A 136 7.95 8.52 -13.24
CA VAL A 136 7.25 9.20 -14.33
C VAL A 136 7.95 8.86 -15.64
N LYS A 137 7.23 8.17 -16.54
CA LYS A 137 7.71 7.85 -17.89
C LYS A 137 6.85 8.56 -18.91
N ALA A 138 7.36 9.68 -19.41
CA ALA A 138 6.76 10.43 -20.52
C ALA A 138 7.46 10.07 -21.85
N PRO A 139 6.86 10.36 -23.01
CA PRO A 139 7.49 10.07 -24.30
C PRO A 139 8.84 10.77 -24.50
N ASN A 140 9.03 11.96 -23.95
CA ASN A 140 10.19 12.81 -24.14
C ASN A 140 11.06 12.99 -22.90
N TYR A 141 10.65 12.50 -21.74
CA TYR A 141 11.43 12.54 -20.50
C TYR A 141 11.06 11.40 -19.56
N SER A 142 11.92 11.15 -18.59
CA SER A 142 11.61 10.32 -17.42
C SER A 142 12.21 10.96 -16.18
N CYS A 143 11.51 10.86 -15.06
CA CYS A 143 11.94 11.43 -13.80
C CYS A 143 11.30 10.71 -12.61
N ILE A 144 11.74 11.07 -11.42
CA ILE A 144 11.12 10.68 -10.16
C ILE A 144 10.31 11.85 -9.62
N MET A 145 9.09 11.56 -9.19
CA MET A 145 8.24 12.49 -8.43
C MET A 145 8.28 12.10 -6.96
N THR A 146 8.62 13.05 -6.09
CA THR A 146 8.61 12.89 -4.64
C THR A 146 7.68 13.89 -3.97
N GLY A 147 6.84 13.41 -3.06
CA GLY A 147 5.97 14.24 -2.23
C GLY A 147 6.39 14.16 -0.76
N SER A 148 6.45 15.30 -0.08
CA SER A 148 7.03 15.39 1.25
C SER A 148 6.16 16.15 2.25
N TRP A 149 6.45 15.93 3.52
CA TRP A 149 5.92 16.72 4.63
C TRP A 149 6.51 18.13 4.71
N ASP A 150 7.52 18.44 3.91
CA ASP A 150 8.01 19.81 3.74
C ASP A 150 7.09 20.69 2.89
N LYS A 151 5.91 20.16 2.50
CA LYS A 151 4.92 20.84 1.66
C LYS A 151 5.40 21.11 0.23
N THR A 152 6.27 20.25 -0.30
CA THR A 152 6.72 20.31 -1.69
C THR A 152 6.50 19.02 -2.44
N LEU A 153 6.27 19.15 -3.73
CA LEU A 153 6.29 18.08 -4.73
C LEU A 153 7.47 18.39 -5.66
N LYS A 154 8.43 17.48 -5.73
CA LYS A 154 9.64 17.68 -6.53
C LYS A 154 9.78 16.61 -7.59
N PHE A 155 10.39 17.00 -8.70
CA PHE A 155 10.69 16.12 -9.84
C PHE A 155 12.20 16.08 -10.05
N TRP A 156 12.75 14.88 -10.21
CA TRP A 156 14.19 14.65 -10.21
C TRP A 156 14.63 13.87 -11.43
N ASP A 157 15.68 14.36 -12.09
CA ASP A 157 16.50 13.54 -12.97
C ASP A 157 17.51 12.77 -12.11
N THR A 158 17.54 11.45 -12.25
CA THR A 158 18.41 10.59 -11.44
C THR A 158 19.91 10.86 -11.63
N ARG A 159 20.26 11.64 -12.63
CA ARG A 159 21.63 12.05 -12.98
C ARG A 159 22.05 13.39 -12.36
N SER A 160 21.13 14.12 -11.76
CA SER A 160 21.36 15.47 -11.22
C SER A 160 21.05 15.53 -9.72
N PRO A 161 21.88 16.20 -8.91
CA PRO A 161 21.62 16.38 -7.48
C PRO A 161 20.53 17.41 -7.20
N ASN A 162 20.16 18.24 -8.19
CA ASN A 162 19.14 19.28 -8.05
C ASN A 162 17.82 18.83 -8.67
N PRO A 163 16.67 19.21 -8.09
CA PRO A 163 15.39 18.90 -8.70
C PRO A 163 15.22 19.64 -10.04
N LEU A 164 14.59 18.99 -11.00
CA LEU A 164 14.16 19.60 -12.25
C LEU A 164 13.08 20.65 -12.02
N LEU A 165 12.20 20.38 -11.07
CA LEU A 165 11.06 21.21 -10.73
C LEU A 165 10.70 20.99 -9.26
N SER A 166 10.34 22.08 -8.58
CA SER A 166 9.78 22.05 -7.23
C SER A 166 8.47 22.82 -7.21
N ILE A 167 7.41 22.16 -6.81
CA ILE A 167 6.06 22.73 -6.72
C ILE A 167 5.67 22.84 -5.25
N GLN A 168 5.18 24.00 -4.84
CA GLN A 168 4.65 24.21 -3.50
C GLN A 168 3.28 23.56 -3.37
N LEU A 169 3.15 22.66 -2.40
CA LEU A 169 1.87 22.08 -1.98
C LEU A 169 1.19 22.98 -0.94
N PRO A 170 -0.15 22.96 -0.85
CA PRO A 170 -0.86 23.75 0.17
C PRO A 170 -0.59 23.26 1.59
N GLU A 171 -0.28 21.99 1.78
CA GLU A 171 0.03 21.34 3.04
C GLU A 171 0.91 20.10 2.82
N ARG A 172 1.28 19.41 3.92
CA ARG A 172 2.10 18.19 3.89
C ARG A 172 1.51 17.14 2.94
N GLY A 173 2.34 16.57 2.07
CA GLY A 173 1.92 15.49 1.18
C GLY A 173 1.65 14.21 1.97
N TYR A 174 0.46 13.61 1.81
CA TYR A 174 0.06 12.40 2.50
C TYR A 174 0.03 11.16 1.61
N CYS A 175 -0.46 11.29 0.39
CA CYS A 175 -0.47 10.22 -0.58
C CYS A 175 -0.49 10.78 -2.00
N ALA A 176 -0.06 9.98 -2.95
CA ALA A 176 -0.05 10.33 -4.37
C ALA A 176 -0.15 9.07 -5.23
N ASP A 177 -0.54 9.24 -6.47
CA ASP A 177 -0.42 8.21 -7.50
C ASP A 177 -0.13 8.84 -8.85
N VAL A 178 0.52 8.09 -9.73
CA VAL A 178 0.91 8.50 -11.08
C VAL A 178 0.52 7.42 -12.07
N VAL A 179 -0.29 7.81 -13.03
CA VAL A 179 -0.54 7.07 -14.28
C VAL A 179 -0.44 8.09 -15.40
N TYR A 180 0.68 8.10 -16.10
CA TYR A 180 0.94 9.10 -17.15
C TYR A 180 -0.24 9.22 -18.13
N PRO A 181 -0.69 10.42 -18.49
CA PRO A 181 -0.11 11.75 -18.18
C PRO A 181 -0.65 12.43 -16.91
N MET A 182 -1.26 11.70 -15.98
CA MET A 182 -1.90 12.25 -14.78
C MET A 182 -1.14 11.87 -13.51
N ALA A 183 -1.04 12.84 -12.59
CA ALA A 183 -0.69 12.60 -11.19
C ALA A 183 -1.78 13.19 -10.29
N VAL A 184 -2.04 12.52 -9.17
CA VAL A 184 -2.94 13.02 -8.12
C VAL A 184 -2.17 13.05 -6.81
N VAL A 185 -2.23 14.18 -6.11
CA VAL A 185 -1.60 14.38 -4.80
C VAL A 185 -2.66 14.81 -3.80
N ALA A 186 -2.73 14.10 -2.69
CA ALA A 186 -3.58 14.44 -1.56
C ALA A 186 -2.73 14.87 -0.37
N THR A 187 -3.10 15.97 0.26
CA THR A 187 -2.35 16.61 1.34
C THR A 187 -3.13 16.60 2.65
N ALA A 188 -2.45 17.01 3.73
CA ALA A 188 -3.12 17.39 4.97
C ALA A 188 -4.17 18.47 4.70
N GLU A 189 -5.11 18.66 5.66
CA GLU A 189 -6.22 19.62 5.56
C GLU A 189 -7.11 19.39 4.34
N ARG A 190 -7.16 18.12 3.86
CA ARG A 190 -7.99 17.67 2.74
C ARG A 190 -7.66 18.34 1.40
N GLY A 191 -6.42 18.78 1.20
CA GLY A 191 -5.96 19.26 -0.10
C GLY A 191 -5.96 18.13 -1.13
N LEU A 192 -6.37 18.43 -2.36
CA LEU A 192 -6.47 17.45 -3.45
C LEU A 192 -6.18 18.15 -4.77
N ILE A 193 -5.09 17.74 -5.42
CA ILE A 193 -4.57 18.40 -6.59
C ILE A 193 -4.28 17.38 -7.68
N VAL A 194 -4.73 17.67 -8.89
CA VAL A 194 -4.42 16.92 -10.11
C VAL A 194 -3.38 17.66 -10.91
N TYR A 195 -2.33 16.96 -11.32
CA TYR A 195 -1.29 17.47 -12.19
C TYR A 195 -1.35 16.79 -13.55
N GLN A 196 -1.03 17.52 -14.59
CA GLN A 196 -0.73 16.99 -15.92
C GLN A 196 0.79 16.87 -16.09
N LEU A 197 1.23 15.80 -16.76
CA LEU A 197 2.65 15.47 -16.89
C LEU A 197 3.15 15.53 -18.35
N GLU A 198 2.32 16.00 -19.28
CA GLU A 198 2.71 16.18 -20.67
C GLU A 198 3.72 17.31 -20.80
N ASN A 199 4.79 17.10 -21.56
CA ASN A 199 5.88 18.03 -21.81
C ASN A 199 6.63 18.46 -20.54
N GLN A 200 5.95 19.09 -19.59
CA GLN A 200 6.46 19.52 -18.29
C GLN A 200 5.34 19.39 -17.25
N PRO A 201 5.61 18.86 -16.06
CA PRO A 201 4.61 18.78 -15.01
C PRO A 201 4.04 20.14 -14.62
N SER A 202 2.72 20.24 -14.52
CA SER A 202 2.02 21.45 -14.08
C SER A 202 0.70 21.13 -13.40
N GLU A 203 0.23 22.04 -12.56
CA GLU A 203 -1.08 21.92 -11.92
C GLU A 203 -2.19 21.97 -12.98
N PHE A 204 -3.03 20.94 -13.02
CA PHE A 204 -4.20 20.87 -13.90
C PHE A 204 -5.45 21.40 -13.20
N ARG A 205 -5.70 20.92 -11.96
CA ARG A 205 -6.92 21.28 -11.23
C ARG A 205 -6.77 21.03 -9.73
N ARG A 206 -7.27 21.93 -8.91
CA ARG A 206 -7.57 21.69 -7.50
C ARG A 206 -9.00 21.24 -7.35
N ILE A 207 -9.23 20.24 -6.52
CA ILE A 207 -10.53 19.62 -6.30
C ILE A 207 -10.90 19.79 -4.83
N ASP A 208 -12.12 20.25 -4.57
CA ASP A 208 -12.70 20.20 -3.24
C ASP A 208 -12.91 18.75 -2.85
N SER A 209 -12.31 18.35 -1.74
CA SER A 209 -12.36 16.95 -1.34
C SER A 209 -13.80 16.49 -1.10
N PRO A 210 -14.21 15.37 -1.74
CA PRO A 210 -15.50 14.76 -1.46
C PRO A 210 -15.57 14.07 -0.09
N LEU A 211 -14.44 13.97 0.62
CA LEU A 211 -14.33 13.36 1.94
C LEU A 211 -14.20 14.43 3.02
N LYS A 212 -14.77 14.15 4.20
CA LYS A 212 -14.82 15.11 5.31
C LYS A 212 -13.64 14.98 6.28
N HIS A 213 -12.87 13.89 6.18
CA HIS A 213 -11.80 13.56 7.10
C HIS A 213 -10.46 13.38 6.35
N GLN A 214 -9.38 13.25 7.11
CA GLN A 214 -8.02 13.15 6.60
C GLN A 214 -7.87 12.09 5.50
N HIS A 215 -7.25 12.49 4.41
CA HIS A 215 -6.85 11.60 3.31
C HIS A 215 -5.75 10.65 3.77
N ARG A 216 -5.80 9.40 3.29
CA ARG A 216 -4.81 8.40 3.65
C ARG A 216 -4.20 7.67 2.47
N CYS A 217 -4.97 7.41 1.44
CA CYS A 217 -4.51 6.72 0.24
C CYS A 217 -5.26 7.17 -0.99
N VAL A 218 -4.64 7.03 -2.15
CA VAL A 218 -5.21 7.38 -3.45
C VAL A 218 -4.72 6.38 -4.51
N GLY A 219 -5.59 6.04 -5.44
CA GLY A 219 -5.25 5.20 -6.59
C GLY A 219 -5.96 5.71 -7.84
N ILE A 220 -5.22 5.87 -8.93
CA ILE A 220 -5.75 6.29 -10.23
C ILE A 220 -6.34 5.08 -10.95
N PHE A 221 -7.48 5.24 -11.58
CA PHE A 221 -8.06 4.24 -12.46
C PHE A 221 -8.08 4.70 -13.92
N LYS A 222 -8.13 3.71 -14.81
CA LYS A 222 -8.07 3.89 -16.26
C LYS A 222 -9.39 3.48 -16.90
N ASP A 223 -9.65 4.02 -18.08
CA ASP A 223 -10.70 3.54 -18.97
C ASP A 223 -10.26 2.28 -19.76
N LYS A 224 -11.15 1.80 -20.64
CA LYS A 224 -10.89 0.63 -21.48
C LYS A 224 -9.77 0.84 -22.52
N GLN A 225 -9.40 2.09 -22.76
CA GLN A 225 -8.30 2.50 -23.63
C GLN A 225 -6.98 2.70 -22.86
N ASN A 226 -6.91 2.27 -21.59
CA ASN A 226 -5.77 2.49 -20.69
C ASN A 226 -5.45 3.96 -20.37
N LYS A 227 -6.38 4.86 -20.62
CA LYS A 227 -6.22 6.27 -20.29
C LYS A 227 -6.68 6.53 -18.84
N PRO A 228 -5.88 7.25 -18.02
CA PRO A 228 -6.32 7.64 -16.67
C PRO A 228 -7.51 8.61 -16.76
N THR A 229 -8.59 8.32 -16.06
CA THR A 229 -9.85 9.05 -16.12
C THR A 229 -10.36 9.51 -14.77
N GLY A 230 -9.78 9.01 -13.69
CA GLY A 230 -10.20 9.36 -12.34
C GLY A 230 -9.38 8.65 -11.28
N PHE A 231 -9.80 8.78 -10.05
CA PHE A 231 -9.12 8.18 -8.91
C PHE A 231 -10.09 7.75 -7.81
N ALA A 232 -9.64 6.82 -6.99
CA ALA A 232 -10.25 6.48 -5.71
C ALA A 232 -9.43 7.12 -4.58
N LEU A 233 -10.09 7.75 -3.62
CA LEU A 233 -9.47 8.42 -2.48
C LEU A 233 -10.01 7.81 -1.19
N GLY A 234 -9.14 7.34 -0.31
CA GLY A 234 -9.49 6.76 1.00
C GLY A 234 -9.18 7.70 2.15
N SER A 235 -10.03 7.68 3.18
CA SER A 235 -9.85 8.47 4.39
C SER A 235 -9.71 7.62 5.64
N ILE A 236 -9.34 8.26 6.75
CA ILE A 236 -9.31 7.65 8.08
C ILE A 236 -10.70 7.30 8.62
N GLU A 237 -11.77 7.76 7.97
CA GLU A 237 -13.18 7.56 8.39
C GLU A 237 -13.86 6.36 7.72
N GLY A 238 -13.12 5.36 7.25
CA GLY A 238 -13.73 4.19 6.61
C GLY A 238 -14.66 4.58 5.45
N ARG A 239 -14.15 5.37 4.53
CA ARG A 239 -14.87 5.86 3.36
C ARG A 239 -13.93 6.01 2.17
N VAL A 240 -14.43 5.67 1.01
CA VAL A 240 -13.75 5.86 -0.28
C VAL A 240 -14.60 6.74 -1.18
N ALA A 241 -13.97 7.68 -1.86
CA ALA A 241 -14.56 8.47 -2.92
C ALA A 241 -14.06 7.98 -4.28
N ILE A 242 -14.98 7.80 -5.21
CA ILE A 242 -14.68 7.61 -6.64
C ILE A 242 -14.93 8.94 -7.34
N HIS A 243 -13.88 9.47 -7.94
CA HIS A 243 -13.90 10.79 -8.58
C HIS A 243 -13.37 10.71 -10.00
N TYR A 244 -14.20 11.08 -10.97
CA TYR A 244 -13.80 11.21 -12.38
C TYR A 244 -13.35 12.63 -12.67
N ILE A 245 -12.33 12.79 -13.49
CA ILE A 245 -11.76 14.11 -13.81
C ILE A 245 -12.70 14.93 -14.69
N ASN A 246 -13.26 14.31 -15.73
CA ASN A 246 -14.20 14.95 -16.66
C ASN A 246 -15.40 14.04 -16.91
N PRO A 247 -16.26 13.80 -15.90
CA PRO A 247 -17.41 12.95 -16.08
C PRO A 247 -18.51 13.66 -16.88
N PRO A 248 -19.30 12.94 -17.69
CA PRO A 248 -20.47 13.51 -18.37
C PRO A 248 -21.49 14.10 -17.40
N ASN A 249 -21.67 13.47 -16.24
CA ASN A 249 -22.58 13.93 -15.18
C ASN A 249 -21.90 13.82 -13.81
N PRO A 250 -21.21 14.90 -13.36
CA PRO A 250 -20.45 14.87 -12.10
C PRO A 250 -21.29 14.48 -10.87
N ALA A 251 -22.50 14.94 -10.79
CA ALA A 251 -23.39 14.65 -9.65
C ALA A 251 -23.81 13.18 -9.56
N LYS A 252 -23.83 12.48 -10.69
CA LYS A 252 -24.19 11.07 -10.77
C LYS A 252 -22.98 10.14 -10.78
N ASP A 253 -21.93 10.54 -11.51
CA ASP A 253 -20.78 9.67 -11.77
C ASP A 253 -19.83 9.62 -10.60
N ASN A 254 -19.63 10.77 -9.92
CA ASN A 254 -18.85 10.84 -8.68
C ASN A 254 -19.69 10.36 -7.50
N PHE A 255 -19.10 9.52 -6.65
CA PHE A 255 -19.79 9.00 -5.47
C PHE A 255 -18.83 8.61 -4.37
N THR A 256 -19.36 8.41 -3.16
CA THR A 256 -18.64 7.88 -2.02
C THR A 256 -19.33 6.64 -1.47
N PHE A 257 -18.58 5.74 -0.88
CA PHE A 257 -19.13 4.57 -0.20
C PHE A 257 -18.41 4.30 1.12
N LYS A 258 -19.14 3.70 2.05
CA LYS A 258 -18.62 3.27 3.36
C LYS A 258 -17.94 1.92 3.24
N CYS A 259 -16.81 1.75 3.92
CA CYS A 259 -16.05 0.52 4.00
C CYS A 259 -15.31 0.44 5.33
N HIS A 260 -14.71 -0.71 5.65
CA HIS A 260 -13.93 -0.90 6.87
C HIS A 260 -14.65 -0.43 8.15
N ARG A 261 -15.87 -0.90 8.32
CA ARG A 261 -16.73 -0.62 9.48
C ARG A 261 -17.24 -1.90 10.08
N SER A 262 -17.28 -2.00 11.41
CA SER A 262 -17.95 -3.09 12.10
C SER A 262 -19.46 -2.97 12.00
N ASN A 263 -20.17 -4.08 12.09
CA ASN A 263 -21.64 -4.07 12.12
C ASN A 263 -22.21 -3.79 13.52
N GLY A 264 -21.35 -3.55 14.53
CA GLY A 264 -21.73 -3.48 15.93
C GLY A 264 -22.15 -4.85 16.49
N THR A 265 -22.11 -5.01 17.78
CA THR A 265 -22.55 -6.26 18.46
C THR A 265 -24.07 -6.35 18.59
N ASN A 266 -24.78 -5.23 18.43
CA ASN A 266 -26.24 -5.15 18.37
C ASN A 266 -26.66 -3.87 17.63
N THR A 267 -27.93 -3.74 17.28
CA THR A 267 -28.47 -2.59 16.55
C THR A 267 -28.41 -1.25 17.32
N ALA A 268 -28.14 -1.29 18.61
CA ALA A 268 -28.03 -0.11 19.49
C ALA A 268 -26.58 0.30 19.74
N ALA A 269 -25.57 -0.56 19.42
CA ALA A 269 -24.17 -0.21 19.58
C ALA A 269 -23.69 0.69 18.45
N PRO A 270 -22.87 1.73 18.72
CA PRO A 270 -22.26 2.52 17.67
C PRO A 270 -21.35 1.64 16.81
N GLN A 271 -21.33 1.91 15.51
CA GLN A 271 -20.47 1.22 14.56
C GLN A 271 -19.02 1.68 14.75
N ASP A 272 -18.07 0.73 14.86
CA ASP A 272 -16.66 1.06 14.83
C ASP A 272 -16.26 1.44 13.40
N ILE A 273 -15.46 2.47 13.28
CA ILE A 273 -15.00 3.03 11.99
C ILE A 273 -13.48 2.95 11.96
N TYR A 274 -12.94 2.39 10.87
CA TYR A 274 -11.52 2.16 10.70
C TYR A 274 -10.98 2.89 9.47
N ALA A 275 -9.69 3.24 9.52
CA ALA A 275 -9.02 3.89 8.40
C ALA A 275 -8.91 2.95 7.20
N VAL A 276 -9.03 3.53 6.00
CA VAL A 276 -8.64 2.90 4.74
C VAL A 276 -7.15 3.14 4.57
N ASN A 277 -6.34 2.10 4.75
CA ASN A 277 -4.89 2.22 4.75
C ASN A 277 -4.27 2.26 3.35
N ASP A 278 -4.86 1.53 2.40
CA ASP A 278 -4.37 1.49 1.03
C ASP A 278 -5.49 1.10 0.04
N ILE A 279 -5.28 1.47 -1.22
CA ILE A 279 -6.15 1.17 -2.35
C ILE A 279 -5.29 0.71 -3.51
N ALA A 280 -5.70 -0.38 -4.18
CA ALA A 280 -5.07 -0.84 -5.41
C ALA A 280 -6.13 -1.22 -6.45
N PHE A 281 -5.92 -0.79 -7.70
CA PHE A 281 -6.77 -1.19 -8.83
C PHE A 281 -6.22 -2.45 -9.49
N HIS A 282 -7.12 -3.38 -9.81
CA HIS A 282 -6.79 -4.55 -10.61
C HIS A 282 -6.44 -4.12 -12.04
N PRO A 283 -5.24 -4.48 -12.54
CA PRO A 283 -4.72 -3.93 -13.81
C PRO A 283 -5.54 -4.32 -15.04
N VAL A 284 -6.27 -5.43 -14.99
CA VAL A 284 -7.06 -5.94 -16.13
C VAL A 284 -8.54 -5.59 -15.99
N HIS A 285 -9.11 -5.77 -14.79
CA HIS A 285 -10.56 -5.66 -14.59
C HIS A 285 -11.04 -4.27 -14.18
N GLY A 286 -10.15 -3.38 -13.73
CA GLY A 286 -10.52 -2.06 -13.22
C GLY A 286 -11.33 -2.07 -11.92
N THR A 287 -11.50 -3.22 -11.31
CA THR A 287 -12.02 -3.40 -9.95
C THR A 287 -10.94 -3.05 -8.94
N LEU A 288 -11.29 -2.80 -7.70
CA LEU A 288 -10.31 -2.33 -6.73
C LEU A 288 -10.35 -3.12 -5.43
N ALA A 289 -9.19 -3.13 -4.77
CA ALA A 289 -9.04 -3.58 -3.40
C ALA A 289 -8.90 -2.39 -2.46
N THR A 290 -9.52 -2.49 -1.29
CA THR A 290 -9.28 -1.61 -0.15
C THR A 290 -8.81 -2.45 1.02
N VAL A 291 -7.86 -1.95 1.79
CA VAL A 291 -7.35 -2.59 3.01
C VAL A 291 -7.45 -1.60 4.17
N GLY A 292 -7.67 -2.09 5.38
CA GLY A 292 -7.96 -1.20 6.49
C GLY A 292 -7.44 -1.64 7.85
N SER A 293 -7.56 -0.71 8.80
CA SER A 293 -7.19 -0.92 10.21
C SER A 293 -8.07 -1.95 10.93
N ASP A 294 -9.18 -2.34 10.32
CA ASP A 294 -10.05 -3.43 10.79
C ASP A 294 -9.49 -4.83 10.56
N GLY A 295 -8.31 -4.95 9.93
CA GLY A 295 -7.69 -6.23 9.60
C GLY A 295 -8.37 -6.97 8.45
N ARG A 296 -9.10 -6.25 7.59
CA ARG A 296 -9.78 -6.82 6.43
C ARG A 296 -9.33 -6.18 5.14
N PHE A 297 -9.41 -6.94 4.05
CA PHE A 297 -9.46 -6.38 2.71
C PHE A 297 -10.87 -6.58 2.12
N SER A 298 -11.26 -5.71 1.21
CA SER A 298 -12.49 -5.85 0.43
C SER A 298 -12.22 -5.56 -1.04
N PHE A 299 -12.92 -6.29 -1.91
CA PHE A 299 -12.88 -6.07 -3.34
C PHE A 299 -14.19 -5.44 -3.81
N TRP A 300 -14.10 -4.50 -4.75
CA TRP A 300 -15.20 -3.66 -5.19
C TRP A 300 -15.24 -3.51 -6.70
N ASP A 301 -16.42 -3.48 -7.25
CA ASP A 301 -16.68 -3.05 -8.63
C ASP A 301 -17.25 -1.62 -8.57
N LYS A 302 -16.43 -0.63 -8.96
CA LYS A 302 -16.84 0.78 -8.93
C LYS A 302 -17.91 1.10 -9.99
N ASP A 303 -17.90 0.40 -11.13
CA ASP A 303 -18.82 0.65 -12.23
C ASP A 303 -20.21 0.09 -11.92
N ALA A 304 -20.28 -1.09 -11.31
CA ALA A 304 -21.51 -1.67 -10.79
C ALA A 304 -21.91 -1.12 -9.41
N ARG A 305 -21.00 -0.42 -8.73
CA ARG A 305 -21.16 0.09 -7.34
C ARG A 305 -21.48 -1.02 -6.35
N THR A 306 -20.85 -2.16 -6.51
CA THR A 306 -21.09 -3.34 -5.68
C THR A 306 -19.81 -3.82 -5.00
N LYS A 307 -19.99 -4.43 -3.84
CA LYS A 307 -18.94 -5.18 -3.16
C LYS A 307 -18.86 -6.59 -3.78
N LEU A 308 -17.64 -7.00 -4.15
CA LEU A 308 -17.39 -8.33 -4.69
C LEU A 308 -17.07 -9.33 -3.57
N LYS A 309 -16.21 -8.92 -2.62
CA LYS A 309 -15.74 -9.77 -1.52
C LYS A 309 -15.30 -8.94 -0.31
N THR A 310 -15.39 -9.53 0.87
CA THR A 310 -14.70 -9.09 2.10
C THR A 310 -13.99 -10.31 2.68
N SER A 311 -12.76 -10.11 3.14
CA SER A 311 -11.95 -11.16 3.76
C SER A 311 -12.44 -11.54 5.16
N GLU A 312 -11.97 -12.67 5.67
CA GLU A 312 -11.93 -12.90 7.11
C GLU A 312 -11.09 -11.80 7.78
N GLN A 313 -11.31 -11.61 9.06
CA GLN A 313 -10.57 -10.61 9.83
C GLN A 313 -9.23 -11.20 10.28
N LEU A 314 -8.14 -10.51 9.97
CA LEU A 314 -6.83 -10.79 10.54
C LEU A 314 -6.75 -10.27 11.98
N ASP A 315 -5.77 -10.74 12.71
CA ASP A 315 -5.52 -10.32 14.10
C ASP A 315 -4.76 -8.98 14.21
N GLN A 316 -4.37 -8.40 13.07
CA GLN A 316 -3.73 -7.09 12.94
C GLN A 316 -4.33 -6.30 11.78
N PRO A 317 -4.14 -4.96 11.74
CA PRO A 317 -4.42 -4.15 10.57
C PRO A 317 -3.75 -4.67 9.29
N ILE A 318 -4.34 -4.35 8.15
CA ILE A 318 -3.68 -4.50 6.85
C ILE A 318 -3.17 -3.13 6.43
N THR A 319 -1.85 -3.01 6.26
CA THR A 319 -1.19 -1.72 6.09
C THR A 319 -0.91 -1.32 4.66
N ALA A 320 -0.74 -2.30 3.76
CA ALA A 320 -0.47 -2.06 2.34
C ALA A 320 -1.00 -3.20 1.48
N CYS A 321 -1.23 -2.93 0.21
CA CYS A 321 -1.60 -3.93 -0.79
C CYS A 321 -1.14 -3.54 -2.19
N CYS A 322 -0.99 -4.53 -3.05
CA CYS A 322 -0.73 -4.32 -4.48
C CYS A 322 -1.13 -5.56 -5.30
N PHE A 323 -1.29 -5.36 -6.60
CA PHE A 323 -1.43 -6.45 -7.58
C PHE A 323 -0.14 -6.60 -8.39
N ASN A 324 0.13 -7.83 -8.85
CA ASN A 324 1.15 -8.03 -9.87
C ASN A 324 0.64 -7.55 -11.24
N HIS A 325 1.52 -7.53 -12.25
CA HIS A 325 1.24 -6.93 -13.56
C HIS A 325 0.02 -7.49 -14.31
N ASN A 326 -0.33 -8.76 -14.09
CA ASN A 326 -1.50 -9.39 -14.71
C ASN A 326 -2.72 -9.50 -13.77
N GLY A 327 -2.58 -9.08 -12.51
CA GLY A 327 -3.65 -9.10 -11.52
C GLY A 327 -3.95 -10.47 -10.90
N ASN A 328 -3.22 -11.52 -11.23
CA ASN A 328 -3.46 -12.85 -10.68
C ASN A 328 -3.04 -12.97 -9.20
N ILE A 329 -2.09 -12.16 -8.77
CA ILE A 329 -1.57 -12.17 -7.41
C ILE A 329 -1.93 -10.85 -6.72
N PHE A 330 -2.60 -10.96 -5.59
CA PHE A 330 -2.84 -9.87 -4.66
C PHE A 330 -1.94 -10.05 -3.44
N ALA A 331 -1.04 -9.09 -3.20
CA ALA A 331 -0.20 -9.04 -2.00
C ALA A 331 -0.77 -8.07 -0.99
N TYR A 332 -0.75 -8.43 0.29
CA TYR A 332 -1.18 -7.55 1.38
C TYR A 332 -0.36 -7.83 2.65
N SER A 333 -0.18 -6.82 3.48
CA SER A 333 0.64 -6.89 4.69
C SER A 333 -0.18 -6.80 5.95
N SER A 334 0.12 -7.68 6.90
CA SER A 334 -0.46 -7.68 8.25
C SER A 334 0.55 -7.13 9.24
N SER A 335 0.28 -5.93 9.73
CA SER A 335 1.16 -5.18 10.64
C SER A 335 0.35 -4.23 11.50
N TYR A 336 0.86 -3.86 12.66
CA TYR A 336 0.27 -2.80 13.45
C TYR A 336 0.50 -1.44 12.77
N ASP A 337 -0.53 -0.62 12.68
CA ASP A 337 -0.54 0.67 11.95
C ASP A 337 -0.61 1.91 12.87
N TRP A 338 -0.39 1.73 14.15
CA TRP A 338 -0.46 2.77 15.18
C TRP A 338 -1.82 3.46 15.33
N SER A 339 -2.87 2.92 14.72
CA SER A 339 -4.22 3.51 14.74
C SER A 339 -4.82 3.65 16.15
N LYS A 340 -4.33 2.88 17.11
CA LYS A 340 -4.75 2.91 18.52
C LYS A 340 -3.69 3.49 19.47
N GLY A 341 -2.55 3.99 18.94
CA GLY A 341 -1.46 4.55 19.74
C GLY A 341 -0.48 3.51 20.29
N HIS A 342 0.54 3.98 20.99
CA HIS A 342 1.67 3.16 21.44
C HIS A 342 1.29 2.08 22.47
N GLU A 343 0.24 2.30 23.26
CA GLU A 343 -0.22 1.35 24.28
C GLU A 343 -0.67 0.01 23.71
N PHE A 344 -1.08 -0.02 22.45
CA PHE A 344 -1.50 -1.23 21.73
C PHE A 344 -0.38 -1.88 20.92
N TYR A 345 0.82 -1.29 20.92
CA TYR A 345 1.97 -1.88 20.25
C TYR A 345 2.46 -3.11 21.02
N ASN A 346 2.58 -4.23 20.30
CA ASN A 346 3.10 -5.48 20.87
C ASN A 346 4.36 -5.91 20.07
N PRO A 347 5.57 -5.75 20.64
CA PRO A 347 6.81 -6.11 19.95
C PRO A 347 6.99 -7.62 19.74
N GLN A 348 6.19 -8.47 20.41
CA GLN A 348 6.20 -9.91 20.20
C GLN A 348 5.36 -10.34 18.99
N LYS A 349 4.54 -9.46 18.46
CA LYS A 349 3.67 -9.76 17.34
C LYS A 349 4.43 -9.64 16.03
N LYS A 350 4.42 -10.72 15.23
CA LYS A 350 5.12 -10.79 13.95
C LYS A 350 4.40 -9.96 12.88
N ASN A 351 5.16 -9.51 11.90
CA ASN A 351 4.66 -8.90 10.69
C ASN A 351 4.59 -9.95 9.58
N TYR A 352 3.58 -9.87 8.72
CA TYR A 352 3.38 -10.82 7.63
C TYR A 352 3.11 -10.08 6.33
N ILE A 353 3.53 -10.71 5.24
CA ILE A 353 3.09 -10.39 3.89
C ILE A 353 2.45 -11.66 3.33
N PHE A 354 1.22 -11.54 2.81
CA PHE A 354 0.47 -12.64 2.24
C PHE A 354 0.29 -12.47 0.74
N LEU A 355 0.31 -13.58 0.03
CA LEU A 355 0.02 -13.67 -1.39
C LEU A 355 -1.26 -14.48 -1.60
N ARG A 356 -2.20 -13.89 -2.32
CA ARG A 356 -3.48 -14.49 -2.65
C ARG A 356 -3.66 -14.61 -4.15
N ASN A 357 -4.14 -15.77 -4.61
CA ASN A 357 -4.62 -15.90 -5.98
C ASN A 357 -5.94 -15.11 -6.12
N ALA A 358 -5.90 -14.04 -6.89
CA ALA A 358 -7.02 -13.12 -7.07
C ALA A 358 -7.62 -13.15 -8.48
N ALA A 359 -7.20 -14.10 -9.33
CA ALA A 359 -7.58 -14.16 -10.74
C ALA A 359 -9.09 -14.10 -11.00
N GLU A 360 -9.90 -14.74 -10.13
CA GLU A 360 -11.35 -14.82 -10.31
C GLU A 360 -12.14 -13.83 -9.41
N GLU A 361 -11.58 -13.45 -8.28
CA GLU A 361 -12.32 -12.74 -7.23
C GLU A 361 -12.59 -11.28 -7.56
N LEU A 362 -11.82 -10.70 -8.48
CA LEU A 362 -11.93 -9.31 -8.92
C LEU A 362 -12.61 -9.14 -10.29
N LYS A 363 -13.08 -10.24 -10.88
CA LYS A 363 -13.88 -10.13 -12.11
C LYS A 363 -15.20 -9.42 -11.81
N PRO A 364 -15.60 -8.44 -12.64
CA PRO A 364 -16.92 -7.84 -12.58
C PRO A 364 -18.00 -8.93 -12.66
N ARG A 365 -19.03 -8.83 -11.83
CA ARG A 365 -20.17 -9.74 -11.94
C ARG A 365 -21.00 -9.33 -13.16
N ASN A 366 -21.29 -10.27 -14.04
CA ASN A 366 -22.21 -10.04 -15.14
C ASN A 366 -23.53 -9.50 -14.56
N LYS A 367 -24.01 -8.38 -15.09
CA LYS A 367 -25.38 -7.94 -14.79
C LYS A 367 -26.32 -9.03 -15.28
N LYS A 368 -27.02 -9.69 -14.33
CA LYS A 368 -28.13 -10.55 -14.68
C LYS A 368 -29.26 -9.71 -15.23
#